data_3877f805e047940eb4e03158ea8e6af9
#
_entry.id   3877f805e047940eb4e03158ea8e6af9
#
_cell.length_a   1.000
_cell.length_b   1.000
_cell.length_c   1.000
_cell.angle_alpha   90.00
_cell.angle_beta   90.00
_cell.angle_gamma   90.00
#
_symmetry.space_group_name_H-M   'P 1'
#
loop_
_entity.id
_entity.type
_entity.pdbx_description
1 polymer ?
#
loop_
_entity_poly.entity_id
_entity_poly.type
_entity_poly.pdbx_seq_one_letter_code
_entity_poly.pdbx_strand_id
1 'polypeptide(L)'
;MNSFTRFYNFNFASMNCLAYGDFCRKLDVQFFPTFGLYNNGKLMEQFSGKKTIDGLSEFMEEKLELIRPGSRPVKGVKLPKPGSKGVDPNAVPDKPASKDKDPQAGVKAGEKHNEQATKAAEEAATATTAPKSKGLPANPQGMSVPLTAESFQKLVTGTHDPWFIKFYVPWCGHCQALAPAWRQMAKEMQNTLNIGEVNCDLEPRLCKDARVSAFPTMYFFRGGERVEYQGLRGLGDLLNYAKKAVEIGSGIQDVDATTFKELEEKEEVLFLYFYDHATTSEDFEAMERLTLSLVGHARIVKTSSAALAERFKISTWPRLLVVRDGRPNYYNALAPKDMRDSRQVLSWMQTVWLPVVPELTASNARDVMNGKYVVLGILSRHRSDDFILAKRELKNAALEWMDKQTQLFQLERQELRDAKQLRIEEADDRDDQRALRAAKNMRITIREDDKKQVGFAWVDGDFWERWLRTTYGIDVSNGERVIINDEDVSDPLAMTL
;
A
#
# COMPACT_ATOMS: atom_id res chain seq x y z
N MET A 1 -17.77 14.02 -7.48
CA MET A 1 -18.81 13.47 -8.37
C MET A 1 -20.22 13.61 -7.80
N ASN A 2 -20.47 13.39 -6.51
CA ASN A 2 -21.84 13.49 -5.94
C ASN A 2 -22.53 14.86 -6.11
N SER A 3 -21.80 15.96 -6.10
CA SER A 3 -22.33 17.31 -6.35
C SER A 3 -22.80 17.49 -7.80
N PHE A 4 -22.08 16.93 -8.77
CA PHE A 4 -22.44 16.95 -10.18
C PHE A 4 -23.72 16.15 -10.47
N THR A 5 -23.87 14.97 -9.88
CA THR A 5 -25.06 14.12 -10.06
C THR A 5 -26.33 14.85 -9.65
N ARG A 6 -26.32 15.52 -8.48
CA ARG A 6 -27.46 16.29 -7.97
C ARG A 6 -27.70 17.55 -8.78
N PHE A 7 -26.64 18.20 -9.22
CA PHE A 7 -26.71 19.47 -9.94
C PHE A 7 -27.27 19.32 -11.34
N TYR A 8 -26.87 18.28 -12.06
CA TYR A 8 -27.28 18.02 -13.41
C TYR A 8 -28.42 17.01 -13.56
N ASN A 9 -28.84 16.39 -12.46
CA ASN A 9 -29.80 15.27 -12.46
C ASN A 9 -29.38 14.17 -13.46
N PHE A 10 -28.09 13.82 -13.43
CA PHE A 10 -27.43 12.81 -14.25
C PHE A 10 -26.85 11.72 -13.39
N ASN A 11 -26.89 10.49 -13.88
CA ASN A 11 -26.19 9.39 -13.24
C ASN A 11 -24.74 9.34 -13.71
N PHE A 12 -23.79 9.54 -12.79
CA PHE A 12 -22.37 9.36 -13.05
C PHE A 12 -21.94 7.98 -12.56
N ALA A 13 -21.32 7.22 -13.46
CA ALA A 13 -20.71 5.94 -13.12
C ALA A 13 -19.22 5.98 -13.46
N SER A 14 -18.40 5.30 -12.67
CA SER A 14 -17.00 5.07 -12.96
C SER A 14 -16.76 3.59 -13.18
N MET A 15 -15.94 3.27 -14.17
CA MET A 15 -15.59 1.91 -14.51
C MET A 15 -14.08 1.74 -14.44
N ASN A 16 -13.65 0.71 -13.74
CA ASN A 16 -12.25 0.34 -13.69
C ASN A 16 -11.91 -0.54 -14.89
N CYS A 17 -11.29 0.03 -15.91
CA CYS A 17 -10.92 -0.69 -17.13
C CYS A 17 -9.76 -1.66 -16.95
N LEU A 18 -9.03 -1.62 -15.82
CA LEU A 18 -8.08 -2.67 -15.44
C LEU A 18 -8.82 -3.94 -15.01
N ALA A 19 -9.96 -3.78 -14.33
CA ALA A 19 -10.80 -4.91 -13.91
C ALA A 19 -11.73 -5.40 -15.04
N TYR A 20 -12.19 -4.50 -15.91
CA TYR A 20 -13.17 -4.78 -16.95
C TYR A 20 -12.63 -4.45 -18.35
N GLY A 21 -11.42 -4.93 -18.64
CA GLY A 21 -10.70 -4.62 -19.89
C GLY A 21 -11.46 -4.99 -21.17
N ASP A 22 -12.17 -6.13 -21.18
CA ASP A 22 -12.95 -6.56 -22.35
C ASP A 22 -14.16 -5.66 -22.59
N PHE A 23 -14.79 -5.17 -21.53
CA PHE A 23 -15.92 -4.24 -21.64
C PHE A 23 -15.44 -2.87 -22.12
N CYS A 24 -14.32 -2.38 -21.60
CA CYS A 24 -13.74 -1.11 -22.05
C CYS A 24 -13.28 -1.19 -23.51
N ARG A 25 -12.77 -2.33 -23.97
CA ARG A 25 -12.47 -2.54 -25.41
C ARG A 25 -13.72 -2.52 -26.28
N LYS A 26 -14.81 -3.11 -25.82
CA LYS A 26 -16.11 -3.04 -26.54
C LYS A 26 -16.66 -1.63 -26.63
N LEU A 27 -16.30 -0.76 -25.68
CA LEU A 27 -16.67 0.65 -25.67
C LEU A 27 -15.65 1.55 -26.39
N ASP A 28 -14.67 0.96 -27.08
CA ASP A 28 -13.58 1.64 -27.78
C ASP A 28 -12.80 2.65 -26.92
N VAL A 29 -12.56 2.29 -25.65
CA VAL A 29 -11.78 3.10 -24.71
C VAL A 29 -10.30 2.80 -24.89
N GLN A 30 -9.58 3.69 -25.59
CA GLN A 30 -8.16 3.53 -25.91
C GLN A 30 -7.24 4.23 -24.90
N PHE A 31 -7.72 5.29 -24.25
CA PHE A 31 -6.92 6.12 -23.34
C PHE A 31 -7.65 6.35 -22.02
N PHE A 32 -6.88 6.58 -20.93
CA PHE A 32 -7.42 6.85 -19.60
C PHE A 32 -6.95 8.21 -19.06
N PRO A 33 -7.86 8.95 -18.39
CA PRO A 33 -9.29 8.75 -18.24
C PRO A 33 -10.07 9.14 -19.51
N THR A 34 -11.07 8.35 -19.87
CA THR A 34 -12.03 8.66 -20.92
C THR A 34 -13.41 8.89 -20.29
N PHE A 35 -14.12 9.92 -20.73
CA PHE A 35 -15.49 10.20 -20.32
C PHE A 35 -16.41 10.00 -21.50
N GLY A 36 -17.40 9.14 -21.35
CA GLY A 36 -18.42 8.88 -22.37
C GLY A 36 -19.80 9.28 -21.87
N LEU A 37 -20.56 9.96 -22.72
CA LEU A 37 -21.95 10.29 -22.48
C LEU A 37 -22.85 9.22 -23.11
N TYR A 38 -23.69 8.59 -22.30
CA TYR A 38 -24.59 7.53 -22.71
C TYR A 38 -26.05 7.97 -22.53
N ASN A 39 -26.90 7.66 -23.51
CA ASN A 39 -28.34 7.81 -23.41
C ASN A 39 -29.01 6.48 -23.77
N ASN A 40 -29.82 5.93 -22.86
CA ASN A 40 -30.50 4.63 -23.02
C ASN A 40 -29.55 3.50 -23.46
N GLY A 41 -28.35 3.43 -22.87
CA GLY A 41 -27.35 2.40 -23.14
C GLY A 41 -26.54 2.60 -24.42
N LYS A 42 -26.81 3.64 -25.23
CA LYS A 42 -26.01 3.97 -26.42
C LYS A 42 -25.05 5.09 -26.14
N LEU A 43 -23.78 4.90 -26.55
CA LEU A 43 -22.79 5.96 -26.52
C LEU A 43 -23.21 7.09 -27.48
N MET A 44 -23.37 8.27 -26.95
CA MET A 44 -23.65 9.47 -27.73
C MET A 44 -22.37 10.15 -28.17
N GLU A 45 -21.48 10.38 -27.25
CA GLU A 45 -20.22 11.06 -27.52
C GLU A 45 -19.17 10.77 -26.44
N GLN A 46 -17.89 10.78 -26.86
CA GLN A 46 -16.77 10.74 -25.95
C GLN A 46 -16.17 12.14 -25.79
N PHE A 47 -15.93 12.54 -24.55
CA PHE A 47 -15.34 13.84 -24.26
C PHE A 47 -13.85 13.87 -24.60
N SER A 48 -13.48 14.72 -25.55
CA SER A 48 -12.10 14.91 -26.01
C SER A 48 -11.43 16.19 -25.50
N GLY A 49 -12.14 17.01 -24.71
CA GLY A 49 -11.67 18.29 -24.21
C GLY A 49 -10.67 18.23 -23.05
N LYS A 50 -10.37 19.40 -22.49
CA LYS A 50 -9.51 19.51 -21.30
C LYS A 50 -10.16 18.78 -20.12
N LYS A 51 -9.46 17.81 -19.54
CA LYS A 51 -9.94 16.96 -18.43
C LYS A 51 -9.95 17.70 -17.08
N THR A 52 -10.50 18.92 -17.08
CA THR A 52 -10.73 19.76 -15.91
C THR A 52 -12.22 19.80 -15.60
N ILE A 53 -12.58 20.23 -14.39
CA ILE A 53 -13.99 20.38 -13.98
C ILE A 53 -14.72 21.37 -14.90
N ASP A 54 -14.06 22.47 -15.26
CA ASP A 54 -14.64 23.48 -16.14
C ASP A 54 -14.91 22.93 -17.55
N GLY A 55 -13.92 22.25 -18.16
CA GLY A 55 -14.09 21.67 -19.49
C GLY A 55 -15.14 20.55 -19.53
N LEU A 56 -15.22 19.74 -18.48
CA LEU A 56 -16.27 18.72 -18.37
C LEU A 56 -17.65 19.36 -18.15
N SER A 57 -17.70 20.47 -17.41
CA SER A 57 -18.92 21.22 -17.19
C SER A 57 -19.43 21.85 -18.50
N GLU A 58 -18.57 22.50 -19.28
CA GLU A 58 -18.94 23.06 -20.58
C GLU A 58 -19.51 21.99 -21.52
N PHE A 59 -18.87 20.84 -21.61
CA PHE A 59 -19.33 19.71 -22.39
C PHE A 59 -20.72 19.23 -21.94
N MET A 60 -20.89 19.03 -20.63
CA MET A 60 -22.16 18.58 -20.07
C MET A 60 -23.27 19.62 -20.31
N GLU A 61 -22.94 20.88 -20.20
CA GLU A 61 -23.83 21.98 -20.44
C GLU A 61 -24.35 21.99 -21.89
N GLU A 62 -23.44 21.88 -22.86
CA GLU A 62 -23.80 21.83 -24.29
C GLU A 62 -24.69 20.63 -24.61
N LYS A 63 -24.35 19.45 -24.09
CA LYS A 63 -25.11 18.23 -24.41
C LYS A 63 -26.44 18.13 -23.67
N LEU A 64 -26.54 18.71 -22.48
CA LEU A 64 -27.81 18.75 -21.73
C LEU A 64 -28.89 19.56 -22.43
N GLU A 65 -28.53 20.69 -23.07
CA GLU A 65 -29.48 21.47 -23.81
C GLU A 65 -30.04 20.69 -25.03
N LEU A 66 -29.20 19.83 -25.64
CA LEU A 66 -29.65 18.95 -26.73
C LEU A 66 -30.56 17.81 -26.26
N ILE A 67 -30.29 17.24 -25.07
CA ILE A 67 -31.04 16.08 -24.55
C ILE A 67 -32.30 16.49 -23.80
N ARG A 68 -32.28 17.64 -23.14
CA ARG A 68 -33.38 18.18 -22.31
C ARG A 68 -33.48 19.69 -22.51
N PRO A 69 -34.03 20.16 -23.62
CA PRO A 69 -34.18 21.59 -23.90
C PRO A 69 -34.96 22.29 -22.78
N GLY A 70 -34.46 23.45 -22.34
CA GLY A 70 -35.11 24.26 -21.30
C GLY A 70 -34.96 23.75 -19.86
N SER A 71 -34.17 22.71 -19.61
CA SER A 71 -33.91 22.18 -18.24
C SER A 71 -32.89 22.98 -17.47
N ARG A 72 -32.32 24.03 -18.03
CA ARG A 72 -31.17 24.77 -17.51
C ARG A 72 -31.56 26.04 -16.79
N PRO A 73 -30.86 26.42 -15.74
CA PRO A 73 -31.09 27.68 -15.06
C PRO A 73 -30.67 28.86 -15.94
N VAL A 74 -31.58 29.86 -16.09
CA VAL A 74 -31.42 31.04 -16.94
C VAL A 74 -30.16 31.89 -16.66
N LYS A 75 -29.51 31.71 -15.51
CA LYS A 75 -28.33 32.46 -15.06
C LYS A 75 -27.00 31.72 -15.18
N GLY A 76 -26.94 30.62 -15.91
CA GLY A 76 -25.73 29.81 -15.99
C GLY A 76 -25.37 29.09 -14.67
N VAL A 77 -24.53 28.09 -14.78
CA VAL A 77 -24.13 27.27 -13.67
C VAL A 77 -23.00 27.94 -12.92
N LYS A 78 -23.11 28.06 -11.58
CA LYS A 78 -22.00 28.42 -10.72
C LYS A 78 -21.39 27.14 -10.16
N LEU A 79 -20.26 26.75 -10.73
CA LEU A 79 -19.47 25.66 -10.16
C LEU A 79 -18.99 26.02 -8.75
N PRO A 80 -19.02 25.08 -7.79
CA PRO A 80 -18.46 25.31 -6.48
C PRO A 80 -16.94 25.53 -6.61
N LYS A 81 -16.42 26.54 -5.91
CA LYS A 81 -14.98 26.82 -5.90
C LYS A 81 -14.23 25.59 -5.34
N PRO A 82 -13.04 25.26 -5.87
CA PRO A 82 -12.20 24.21 -5.30
C PRO A 82 -12.04 24.42 -3.80
N GLY A 83 -12.31 23.39 -3.00
CA GLY A 83 -12.25 23.45 -1.53
C GLY A 83 -13.50 23.95 -0.81
N SER A 84 -14.60 24.33 -1.52
CA SER A 84 -15.87 24.60 -0.86
C SER A 84 -16.51 23.30 -0.35
N LYS A 85 -16.90 23.25 0.93
CA LYS A 85 -17.73 22.17 1.46
C LYS A 85 -19.01 22.09 0.63
N GLY A 86 -19.34 20.90 0.13
CA GLY A 86 -20.47 20.68 -0.77
C GLY A 86 -21.79 21.27 -0.25
N VAL A 87 -22.65 21.65 -1.19
CA VAL A 87 -24.00 22.18 -0.90
C VAL A 87 -24.74 21.22 0.01
N ASP A 88 -25.34 21.78 1.07
CA ASP A 88 -26.14 21.08 2.06
C ASP A 88 -27.17 20.15 1.39
N PRO A 89 -27.20 18.85 1.70
CA PRO A 89 -28.13 17.91 1.10
C PRO A 89 -29.62 18.19 1.38
N ASN A 90 -29.93 19.11 2.28
CA ASN A 90 -31.29 19.44 2.70
C ASN A 90 -31.81 20.79 2.17
N ALA A 91 -31.05 21.48 1.32
CA ALA A 91 -31.56 22.70 0.67
C ALA A 91 -32.65 22.33 -0.33
N VAL A 92 -33.90 22.57 0.05
CA VAL A 92 -35.09 22.47 -0.80
C VAL A 92 -34.93 23.51 -1.91
N PRO A 93 -35.20 23.18 -3.22
CA PRO A 93 -35.18 24.18 -4.26
C PRO A 93 -36.34 25.15 -4.07
N ASP A 94 -36.00 26.41 -3.80
CA ASP A 94 -36.98 27.49 -3.73
C ASP A 94 -37.73 27.66 -5.07
N LYS A 95 -39.03 27.63 -4.95
CA LYS A 95 -39.98 28.05 -6.01
C LYS A 95 -39.74 29.52 -6.38
N PRO A 96 -39.98 29.93 -7.62
CA PRO A 96 -39.76 31.32 -8.05
C PRO A 96 -40.68 32.28 -7.32
N ALA A 97 -40.11 33.15 -6.49
CA ALA A 97 -40.83 34.26 -5.89
C ALA A 97 -40.61 35.54 -6.73
N SER A 98 -41.70 36.20 -6.97
CA SER A 98 -41.88 37.47 -7.63
C SER A 98 -41.09 38.62 -6.98
N LYS A 99 -40.74 39.58 -7.85
CA LYS A 99 -40.13 40.88 -7.54
C LYS A 99 -40.88 41.64 -6.43
N ASP A 100 -40.14 42.26 -5.50
CA ASP A 100 -40.22 43.71 -5.29
C ASP A 100 -39.29 44.16 -4.14
N LYS A 101 -38.54 45.24 -4.49
CA LYS A 101 -38.09 46.39 -3.69
C LYS A 101 -37.08 46.25 -2.55
N ASP A 102 -35.89 46.81 -2.81
CA ASP A 102 -35.05 47.54 -1.83
C ASP A 102 -35.82 48.65 -1.11
N PRO A 103 -35.44 49.09 0.11
CA PRO A 103 -34.27 49.95 0.27
C PRO A 103 -33.50 49.90 1.60
N GLN A 104 -32.24 50.24 1.45
CA GLN A 104 -31.35 51.02 2.32
C GLN A 104 -31.49 51.11 3.87
N ALA A 105 -30.32 51.05 4.46
CA ALA A 105 -29.70 51.90 5.47
C ALA A 105 -29.52 51.36 6.92
N GLY A 106 -28.28 51.49 7.39
CA GLY A 106 -28.09 51.82 8.79
C GLY A 106 -26.98 51.15 9.55
N VAL A 107 -25.81 51.70 9.47
CA VAL A 107 -24.63 51.61 10.35
C VAL A 107 -25.01 51.59 11.83
N LYS A 108 -24.39 50.76 12.67
CA LYS A 108 -23.56 51.19 13.83
C LYS A 108 -22.93 50.03 14.60
N ALA A 109 -21.69 50.32 15.01
CA ALA A 109 -20.78 49.56 15.82
C ALA A 109 -21.28 49.22 17.23
N GLY A 110 -20.72 48.16 17.79
CA GLY A 110 -20.87 47.83 19.20
C GLY A 110 -19.95 46.66 19.60
N GLU A 111 -18.72 46.98 19.99
CA GLU A 111 -17.85 46.08 20.72
C GLU A 111 -18.51 45.64 22.01
N LYS A 112 -18.49 44.35 22.30
CA LYS A 112 -18.37 43.84 23.68
C LYS A 112 -17.73 42.45 23.68
N HIS A 113 -16.61 42.37 24.35
CA HIS A 113 -15.89 41.19 24.85
C HIS A 113 -16.83 40.09 25.33
N ASN A 114 -16.51 38.88 24.98
CA ASN A 114 -16.88 37.76 25.83
C ASN A 114 -15.74 36.73 25.89
N GLU A 115 -15.05 36.74 27.00
CA GLU A 115 -14.14 35.73 27.50
C GLU A 115 -14.93 34.46 27.85
N GLN A 116 -15.19 33.59 26.90
CA GLN A 116 -15.72 32.23 27.16
C GLN A 116 -15.40 31.21 26.08
N ALA A 117 -14.38 31.46 25.25
CA ALA A 117 -14.00 30.57 24.17
C ALA A 117 -12.73 29.70 24.41
N THR A 118 -12.23 29.64 25.64
CA THR A 118 -10.98 28.91 25.96
C THR A 118 -11.17 27.62 26.77
N LYS A 119 -12.39 27.15 26.97
CA LYS A 119 -12.62 25.85 27.64
C LYS A 119 -13.31 24.77 26.76
N ALA A 120 -13.66 25.09 25.53
CA ALA A 120 -14.29 24.12 24.62
C ALA A 120 -13.35 23.54 23.56
N ALA A 121 -12.07 23.92 23.59
CA ALA A 121 -11.07 23.43 22.61
C ALA A 121 -10.20 22.25 23.10
N GLU A 122 -10.34 21.89 24.39
CA GLU A 122 -9.52 20.82 24.98
C GLU A 122 -10.25 19.47 25.11
N GLU A 123 -11.57 19.42 24.87
CA GLU A 123 -12.35 18.17 24.88
C GLU A 123 -12.70 17.60 23.48
N ALA A 124 -12.27 18.25 22.41
CA ALA A 124 -12.53 17.78 21.04
C ALA A 124 -11.36 17.03 20.37
N ALA A 125 -10.29 16.73 21.11
CA ALA A 125 -9.12 16.02 20.57
C ALA A 125 -9.13 14.50 20.82
N THR A 126 -10.20 13.95 21.38
CA THR A 126 -10.35 12.50 21.55
C THR A 126 -11.64 12.04 20.87
N ALA A 127 -11.48 11.41 19.71
CA ALA A 127 -12.42 10.59 18.95
C ALA A 127 -12.78 11.13 17.57
N THR A 128 -11.85 11.01 16.63
CA THR A 128 -12.24 10.85 15.23
C THR A 128 -11.93 9.43 14.77
N THR A 129 -12.59 8.46 15.40
CA THR A 129 -12.91 7.20 14.73
C THR A 129 -14.02 7.53 13.74
N ALA A 130 -13.72 7.38 12.44
CA ALA A 130 -14.72 7.39 11.39
C ALA A 130 -15.92 6.50 11.80
N PRO A 131 -17.18 6.90 11.54
CA PRO A 131 -18.33 6.11 11.91
C PRO A 131 -18.24 4.77 11.17
N LYS A 132 -17.98 3.67 11.91
CA LYS A 132 -18.21 2.32 11.42
C LYS A 132 -19.67 2.28 10.96
N SER A 133 -19.89 2.12 9.66
CA SER A 133 -21.18 1.73 9.15
C SER A 133 -21.63 0.52 9.98
N LYS A 134 -22.81 0.56 10.58
CA LYS A 134 -23.45 -0.60 11.20
C LYS A 134 -23.90 -1.54 10.08
N GLY A 135 -22.92 -2.12 9.36
CA GLY A 135 -23.13 -3.21 8.43
C GLY A 135 -23.38 -4.52 9.19
N LEU A 136 -24.04 -5.44 8.57
CA LEU A 136 -24.15 -6.82 9.04
C LEU A 136 -22.74 -7.36 9.36
N PRO A 137 -22.58 -8.16 10.42
CA PRO A 137 -21.28 -8.72 10.76
C PRO A 137 -20.75 -9.54 9.58
N ALA A 138 -19.45 -9.44 9.31
CA ALA A 138 -18.80 -10.18 8.24
C ALA A 138 -18.89 -11.69 8.52
N ASN A 139 -19.26 -12.50 7.52
CA ASN A 139 -19.34 -13.96 7.64
C ASN A 139 -20.15 -14.44 8.86
N PRO A 140 -21.43 -14.07 9.01
CA PRO A 140 -22.20 -14.40 10.22
C PRO A 140 -22.41 -15.89 10.43
N GLN A 141 -22.31 -16.69 9.36
CA GLN A 141 -22.50 -18.14 9.40
C GLN A 141 -21.20 -18.93 9.62
N GLY A 142 -20.03 -18.27 9.60
CA GLY A 142 -18.73 -18.93 9.72
C GLY A 142 -18.44 -19.91 8.57
N MET A 143 -18.92 -19.61 7.38
CA MET A 143 -18.79 -20.49 6.20
C MET A 143 -18.16 -19.77 5.02
N SER A 144 -17.50 -20.56 4.15
CA SER A 144 -17.05 -20.05 2.86
C SER A 144 -18.25 -19.94 1.91
N VAL A 145 -18.45 -18.75 1.35
CA VAL A 145 -19.58 -18.45 0.45
C VAL A 145 -19.19 -18.79 -0.99
N PRO A 146 -19.92 -19.66 -1.68
CA PRO A 146 -19.73 -19.86 -3.11
C PRO A 146 -20.15 -18.61 -3.87
N LEU A 147 -19.24 -18.04 -4.67
CA LEU A 147 -19.45 -16.81 -5.40
C LEU A 147 -19.58 -17.08 -6.90
N THR A 148 -20.67 -16.56 -7.49
CA THR A 148 -20.86 -16.43 -8.93
C THR A 148 -20.37 -15.05 -9.39
N ALA A 149 -20.24 -14.83 -10.71
CA ALA A 149 -19.84 -13.52 -11.25
C ALA A 149 -20.76 -12.39 -10.77
N GLU A 150 -22.07 -12.62 -10.67
CA GLU A 150 -23.03 -11.64 -10.19
C GLU A 150 -22.87 -11.35 -8.69
N SER A 151 -22.81 -12.41 -7.86
CA SER A 151 -22.63 -12.24 -6.41
C SER A 151 -21.26 -11.64 -6.07
N PHE A 152 -20.22 -11.98 -6.82
CA PHE A 152 -18.89 -11.39 -6.69
C PHE A 152 -18.92 -9.89 -6.96
N GLN A 153 -19.58 -9.47 -8.06
CA GLN A 153 -19.72 -8.05 -8.38
C GLN A 153 -20.50 -7.30 -7.27
N LYS A 154 -21.57 -7.88 -6.77
CA LYS A 154 -22.43 -7.25 -5.77
C LYS A 154 -21.78 -7.17 -4.39
N LEU A 155 -21.15 -8.26 -3.93
CA LEU A 155 -20.66 -8.38 -2.56
C LEU A 155 -19.20 -8.00 -2.39
N VAL A 156 -18.37 -8.23 -3.41
CA VAL A 156 -16.91 -8.03 -3.31
C VAL A 156 -16.48 -6.71 -3.92
N THR A 157 -16.84 -6.47 -5.20
CA THR A 157 -16.40 -5.26 -5.90
C THR A 157 -17.33 -4.08 -5.70
N GLY A 158 -18.60 -4.33 -5.37
CA GLY A 158 -19.59 -3.29 -5.10
C GLY A 158 -19.59 -2.74 -3.67
N THR A 159 -18.84 -3.36 -2.77
CA THR A 159 -18.72 -2.96 -1.35
C THR A 159 -17.27 -2.65 -0.98
N HIS A 160 -17.08 -2.06 0.19
CA HIS A 160 -15.75 -1.88 0.79
C HIS A 160 -15.43 -2.96 1.82
N ASP A 161 -16.30 -3.96 1.95
CA ASP A 161 -16.10 -5.04 2.91
C ASP A 161 -14.89 -5.90 2.53
N PRO A 162 -14.08 -6.33 3.51
CA PRO A 162 -12.95 -7.19 3.23
C PRO A 162 -13.40 -8.62 2.93
N TRP A 163 -12.82 -9.20 1.90
CA TRP A 163 -13.05 -10.57 1.47
C TRP A 163 -11.74 -11.32 1.25
N PHE A 164 -11.64 -12.55 1.74
CA PHE A 164 -10.59 -13.48 1.38
C PHE A 164 -11.19 -14.59 0.53
N ILE A 165 -10.73 -14.71 -0.73
CA ILE A 165 -11.40 -15.52 -1.76
C ILE A 165 -10.42 -16.51 -2.38
N LYS A 166 -10.83 -17.77 -2.40
CA LYS A 166 -10.13 -18.87 -3.06
C LYS A 166 -10.71 -19.10 -4.46
N PHE A 167 -9.87 -19.10 -5.47
CA PHE A 167 -10.18 -19.51 -6.84
C PHE A 167 -9.70 -20.95 -7.04
N TYR A 168 -10.60 -21.84 -7.44
CA TYR A 168 -10.30 -23.25 -7.50
C TYR A 168 -11.05 -23.97 -8.63
N VAL A 169 -10.61 -25.21 -8.93
CA VAL A 169 -11.36 -26.17 -9.75
C VAL A 169 -11.51 -27.49 -8.99
N PRO A 170 -12.65 -28.22 -9.14
CA PRO A 170 -12.94 -29.42 -8.34
C PRO A 170 -11.96 -30.58 -8.53
N TRP A 171 -11.39 -30.71 -9.73
CA TRP A 171 -10.48 -31.79 -10.11
C TRP A 171 -9.02 -31.56 -9.69
N CYS A 172 -8.69 -30.39 -9.14
CA CYS A 172 -7.33 -30.05 -8.70
C CYS A 172 -7.02 -30.67 -7.34
N GLY A 173 -6.04 -31.58 -7.26
CA GLY A 173 -5.63 -32.22 -6.02
C GLY A 173 -5.18 -31.25 -4.92
N HIS A 174 -4.45 -30.20 -5.26
CA HIS A 174 -4.04 -29.16 -4.31
C HIS A 174 -5.21 -28.35 -3.76
N CYS A 175 -6.25 -28.13 -4.59
CA CYS A 175 -7.48 -27.47 -4.15
C CYS A 175 -8.27 -28.35 -3.15
N GLN A 176 -8.31 -29.66 -3.40
CA GLN A 176 -8.94 -30.63 -2.51
C GLN A 176 -8.20 -30.71 -1.17
N ALA A 177 -6.87 -30.72 -1.18
CA ALA A 177 -6.05 -30.71 0.03
C ALA A 177 -6.24 -29.43 0.87
N LEU A 178 -6.42 -28.26 0.22
CA LEU A 178 -6.67 -26.99 0.89
C LEU A 178 -8.08 -26.89 1.49
N ALA A 179 -9.07 -27.58 0.94
CA ALA A 179 -10.48 -27.39 1.28
C ALA A 179 -10.81 -27.56 2.78
N PRO A 180 -10.25 -28.53 3.54
CA PRO A 180 -10.48 -28.63 4.99
C PRO A 180 -9.97 -27.40 5.76
N ALA A 181 -8.74 -26.97 5.50
CA ALA A 181 -8.12 -25.78 6.14
C ALA A 181 -8.91 -24.51 5.80
N TRP A 182 -9.36 -24.38 4.56
CA TRP A 182 -10.17 -23.24 4.10
C TRP A 182 -11.51 -23.15 4.85
N ARG A 183 -12.21 -24.26 5.00
CA ARG A 183 -13.48 -24.32 5.76
C ARG A 183 -13.28 -24.02 7.24
N GLN A 184 -12.22 -24.56 7.84
CA GLN A 184 -11.91 -24.28 9.24
C GLN A 184 -11.55 -22.81 9.46
N MET A 185 -10.76 -22.22 8.58
CA MET A 185 -10.46 -20.79 8.61
C MET A 185 -11.74 -19.95 8.51
N ALA A 186 -12.67 -20.31 7.61
CA ALA A 186 -13.94 -19.57 7.49
C ALA A 186 -14.74 -19.60 8.81
N LYS A 187 -14.72 -20.73 9.53
CA LYS A 187 -15.37 -20.85 10.83
C LYS A 187 -14.69 -19.98 11.90
N GLU A 188 -13.37 -19.97 11.94
CA GLU A 188 -12.61 -19.19 12.93
C GLU A 188 -12.64 -17.67 12.66
N MET A 189 -12.84 -17.27 11.41
CA MET A 189 -13.01 -15.88 11.02
C MET A 189 -14.47 -15.40 11.04
N GLN A 190 -15.38 -16.15 11.68
CA GLN A 190 -16.78 -15.78 11.86
C GLN A 190 -16.91 -14.39 12.50
N ASN A 191 -17.80 -13.57 12.01
CA ASN A 191 -18.05 -12.17 12.39
C ASN A 191 -16.86 -11.21 12.22
N THR A 192 -15.78 -11.66 11.55
CA THR A 192 -14.53 -10.89 11.42
C THR A 192 -14.18 -10.61 9.97
N LEU A 193 -14.25 -11.64 9.10
CA LEU A 193 -13.83 -11.53 7.71
C LEU A 193 -14.74 -12.36 6.80
N ASN A 194 -15.16 -11.81 5.68
CA ASN A 194 -15.89 -12.57 4.67
C ASN A 194 -14.95 -13.52 3.94
N ILE A 195 -15.34 -14.79 3.89
CA ILE A 195 -14.59 -15.83 3.19
C ILE A 195 -15.42 -16.34 2.01
N GLY A 196 -14.81 -16.37 0.83
CA GLY A 196 -15.47 -16.78 -0.40
C GLY A 196 -14.70 -17.81 -1.19
N GLU A 197 -15.39 -18.49 -2.09
CA GLU A 197 -14.76 -19.40 -3.04
C GLU A 197 -15.43 -19.29 -4.42
N VAL A 198 -14.61 -19.30 -5.47
CA VAL A 198 -15.04 -19.24 -6.87
C VAL A 198 -14.62 -20.52 -7.57
N ASN A 199 -15.58 -21.23 -8.13
CA ASN A 199 -15.31 -22.39 -8.98
C ASN A 199 -15.04 -21.92 -10.42
N CYS A 200 -13.81 -22.02 -10.87
CA CYS A 200 -13.39 -21.55 -12.19
C CYS A 200 -13.90 -22.40 -13.36
N ASP A 201 -14.36 -23.61 -13.12
CA ASP A 201 -15.05 -24.39 -14.16
C ASP A 201 -16.45 -23.83 -14.43
N LEU A 202 -17.12 -23.30 -13.40
CA LEU A 202 -18.46 -22.69 -13.53
C LEU A 202 -18.35 -21.20 -13.93
N GLU A 203 -17.34 -20.50 -13.45
CA GLU A 203 -17.15 -19.06 -13.64
C GLU A 203 -15.83 -18.72 -14.38
N PRO A 204 -15.60 -19.27 -15.60
CA PRO A 204 -14.32 -19.13 -16.30
C PRO A 204 -14.00 -17.68 -16.68
N ARG A 205 -15.02 -16.87 -16.95
CA ARG A 205 -14.84 -15.44 -17.25
C ARG A 205 -14.36 -14.65 -16.05
N LEU A 206 -14.98 -14.86 -14.89
CA LEU A 206 -14.58 -14.23 -13.65
C LEU A 206 -13.13 -14.59 -13.28
N CYS A 207 -12.74 -15.84 -13.40
CA CYS A 207 -11.39 -16.29 -13.13
C CYS A 207 -10.36 -15.68 -14.09
N LYS A 208 -10.69 -15.57 -15.37
CA LYS A 208 -9.85 -14.89 -16.36
C LYS A 208 -9.71 -13.39 -16.03
N ASP A 209 -10.80 -12.71 -15.68
CA ASP A 209 -10.79 -11.29 -15.31
C ASP A 209 -10.01 -11.07 -13.99
N ALA A 210 -10.08 -12.04 -13.09
CA ALA A 210 -9.26 -12.10 -11.89
C ALA A 210 -7.79 -12.49 -12.16
N ARG A 211 -7.40 -12.76 -13.42
CA ARG A 211 -6.04 -13.18 -13.83
C ARG A 211 -5.54 -14.41 -13.08
N VAL A 212 -6.45 -15.34 -12.82
CA VAL A 212 -6.08 -16.61 -12.20
C VAL A 212 -5.40 -17.50 -13.25
N SER A 213 -4.13 -17.82 -13.05
CA SER A 213 -3.32 -18.62 -13.95
C SER A 213 -3.05 -20.03 -13.41
N ALA A 214 -3.20 -20.25 -12.11
CA ALA A 214 -2.96 -21.53 -11.44
C ALA A 214 -4.00 -21.79 -10.34
N PHE A 215 -4.12 -23.05 -9.89
CA PHE A 215 -5.07 -23.43 -8.85
C PHE A 215 -4.39 -24.19 -7.70
N PRO A 216 -4.77 -23.89 -6.45
CA PRO A 216 -5.63 -22.78 -6.02
C PRO A 216 -4.87 -21.46 -6.02
N THR A 217 -5.54 -20.36 -6.41
CA THR A 217 -5.09 -18.99 -6.19
C THR A 217 -5.99 -18.33 -5.16
N MET A 218 -5.41 -17.56 -4.26
CA MET A 218 -6.14 -16.89 -3.19
C MET A 218 -5.86 -15.40 -3.23
N TYR A 219 -6.93 -14.60 -3.20
CA TYR A 219 -6.82 -13.14 -3.18
C TYR A 219 -7.56 -12.56 -1.97
N PHE A 220 -6.96 -11.56 -1.37
CA PHE A 220 -7.64 -10.67 -0.44
C PHE A 220 -8.15 -9.45 -1.19
N PHE A 221 -9.45 -9.17 -1.07
CA PHE A 221 -10.11 -8.04 -1.72
C PHE A 221 -10.58 -7.03 -0.70
N ARG A 222 -10.48 -5.74 -1.04
CA ARG A 222 -11.04 -4.64 -0.26
C ARG A 222 -11.21 -3.40 -1.13
N GLY A 223 -12.42 -2.85 -1.20
CA GLY A 223 -12.69 -1.59 -1.89
C GLY A 223 -12.31 -1.57 -3.37
N GLY A 224 -12.38 -2.72 -4.06
CA GLY A 224 -12.00 -2.85 -5.47
C GLY A 224 -10.51 -3.14 -5.71
N GLU A 225 -9.69 -3.12 -4.67
CA GLU A 225 -8.29 -3.54 -4.72
C GLU A 225 -8.14 -5.01 -4.31
N ARG A 226 -7.06 -5.65 -4.75
CA ARG A 226 -6.77 -7.03 -4.40
C ARG A 226 -5.29 -7.27 -4.23
N VAL A 227 -4.96 -8.21 -3.34
CA VAL A 227 -3.60 -8.73 -3.14
C VAL A 227 -3.63 -10.25 -3.18
N GLU A 228 -2.68 -10.85 -3.88
CA GLU A 228 -2.51 -12.29 -3.93
C GLU A 228 -1.84 -12.79 -2.67
N TYR A 229 -2.40 -13.85 -2.09
CA TYR A 229 -1.77 -14.57 -1.00
C TYR A 229 -0.75 -15.57 -1.54
N GLN A 230 0.50 -15.40 -1.19
CA GLN A 230 1.61 -16.25 -1.63
C GLN A 230 2.25 -17.05 -0.49
N GLY A 231 1.64 -17.05 0.69
CA GLY A 231 2.12 -17.77 1.87
C GLY A 231 1.83 -19.27 1.83
N LEU A 232 2.23 -19.95 2.90
CA LEU A 232 1.97 -21.37 3.11
C LEU A 232 0.47 -21.65 3.28
N ARG A 233 0.03 -22.86 2.89
CA ARG A 233 -1.38 -23.23 2.82
C ARG A 233 -1.89 -23.96 4.08
N GLY A 234 -1.10 -23.92 5.17
CA GLY A 234 -1.52 -24.43 6.46
C GLY A 234 -2.62 -23.57 7.11
N LEU A 235 -3.44 -24.16 7.96
CA LEU A 235 -4.51 -23.44 8.65
C LEU A 235 -3.97 -22.24 9.46
N GLY A 236 -2.85 -22.44 10.19
CA GLY A 236 -2.22 -21.40 11.00
C GLY A 236 -1.74 -20.21 10.16
N ASP A 237 -1.14 -20.48 8.99
CA ASP A 237 -0.63 -19.45 8.10
C ASP A 237 -1.77 -18.64 7.49
N LEU A 238 -2.83 -19.31 7.04
CA LEU A 238 -4.04 -18.67 6.51
C LEU A 238 -4.72 -17.79 7.56
N LEU A 239 -4.84 -18.28 8.81
CA LEU A 239 -5.43 -17.52 9.92
C LEU A 239 -4.58 -16.31 10.29
N ASN A 240 -3.27 -16.46 10.39
CA ASN A 240 -2.36 -15.36 10.68
C ASN A 240 -2.45 -14.26 9.62
N TYR A 241 -2.47 -14.66 8.34
CA TYR A 241 -2.65 -13.71 7.24
C TYR A 241 -4.01 -13.01 7.31
N ALA A 242 -5.09 -13.77 7.48
CA ALA A 242 -6.45 -13.24 7.53
C ALA A 242 -6.63 -12.24 8.69
N LYS A 243 -6.10 -12.54 9.88
CA LYS A 243 -6.12 -11.64 11.04
C LYS A 243 -5.35 -10.35 10.76
N LYS A 244 -4.12 -10.45 10.25
CA LYS A 244 -3.31 -9.29 9.87
C LYS A 244 -4.01 -8.44 8.79
N ALA A 245 -4.63 -9.07 7.80
CA ALA A 245 -5.35 -8.38 6.74
C ALA A 245 -6.56 -7.59 7.26
N VAL A 246 -7.28 -8.11 8.25
CA VAL A 246 -8.39 -7.41 8.91
C VAL A 246 -7.89 -6.24 9.74
N GLU A 247 -6.81 -6.40 10.50
CA GLU A 247 -6.21 -5.33 11.31
C GLU A 247 -5.73 -4.16 10.43
N ILE A 248 -5.01 -4.45 9.36
CA ILE A 248 -4.56 -3.45 8.39
C ILE A 248 -5.76 -2.77 7.73
N GLY A 249 -6.85 -3.49 7.60
CA GLY A 249 -8.12 -3.01 7.07
C GLY A 249 -8.80 -1.91 7.87
N SER A 250 -8.38 -1.62 9.10
CA SER A 250 -8.96 -0.55 9.93
C SER A 250 -8.42 0.87 9.64
N GLY A 251 -7.54 1.02 8.64
CA GLY A 251 -6.83 2.26 8.32
C GLY A 251 -5.43 2.31 8.95
N ILE A 252 -4.69 3.39 8.68
CA ILE A 252 -3.35 3.57 9.25
C ILE A 252 -3.49 4.01 10.70
N GLN A 253 -3.03 3.17 11.61
CA GLN A 253 -3.05 3.44 13.05
C GLN A 253 -2.15 4.63 13.40
N ASP A 254 -2.66 5.55 14.22
CA ASP A 254 -1.85 6.59 14.84
C ASP A 254 -1.13 6.04 16.07
N VAL A 255 0.16 6.32 16.21
CA VAL A 255 1.00 5.77 17.27
C VAL A 255 1.80 6.85 17.98
N ASP A 256 1.92 6.71 19.28
CA ASP A 256 2.87 7.45 20.11
C ASP A 256 4.16 6.62 20.37
N ALA A 257 5.07 7.15 21.14
CA ALA A 257 6.35 6.49 21.43
C ALA A 257 6.17 5.16 22.18
N THR A 258 5.16 5.03 23.03
CA THR A 258 4.89 3.82 23.82
C THR A 258 4.27 2.74 22.97
N THR A 259 3.22 3.07 22.24
CA THR A 259 2.54 2.16 21.32
C THR A 259 3.49 1.69 20.19
N PHE A 260 4.33 2.61 19.70
CA PHE A 260 5.33 2.24 18.68
C PHE A 260 6.34 1.23 19.20
N LYS A 261 6.81 1.39 20.44
CA LYS A 261 7.72 0.43 21.06
C LYS A 261 7.10 -0.96 21.23
N GLU A 262 5.82 -1.03 21.64
CA GLU A 262 5.10 -2.30 21.74
C GLU A 262 4.95 -2.99 20.36
N LEU A 263 4.73 -2.20 19.29
CA LEU A 263 4.67 -2.73 17.93
C LEU A 263 6.05 -3.20 17.44
N GLU A 264 7.12 -2.47 17.76
CA GLU A 264 8.50 -2.80 17.39
C GLU A 264 8.97 -4.12 18.05
N GLU A 265 8.42 -4.47 19.23
CA GLU A 265 8.68 -5.77 19.88
C GLU A 265 7.92 -6.94 19.21
N LYS A 266 6.79 -6.67 18.56
CA LYS A 266 5.93 -7.68 17.94
C LYS A 266 6.19 -7.89 16.45
N GLU A 267 6.56 -6.82 15.75
CA GLU A 267 6.71 -6.81 14.29
C GLU A 267 8.17 -6.54 13.92
N GLU A 268 8.73 -7.38 13.06
CA GLU A 268 10.13 -7.24 12.61
C GLU A 268 10.33 -6.06 11.63
N VAL A 269 9.25 -5.65 10.93
CA VAL A 269 9.28 -4.56 9.94
C VAL A 269 8.09 -3.64 10.14
N LEU A 270 8.36 -2.37 10.39
CA LEU A 270 7.35 -1.33 10.56
C LEU A 270 7.66 -0.15 9.65
N PHE A 271 6.68 0.26 8.83
CA PHE A 271 6.73 1.53 8.14
C PHE A 271 6.12 2.61 9.01
N LEU A 272 6.82 3.73 9.16
CA LEU A 272 6.39 4.86 9.98
C LEU A 272 6.29 6.12 9.13
N TYR A 273 5.06 6.64 9.03
CA TYR A 273 4.76 7.87 8.32
C TYR A 273 4.60 9.01 9.30
N PHE A 274 5.52 9.96 9.24
CA PHE A 274 5.47 11.19 10.03
C PHE A 274 4.62 12.22 9.31
N TYR A 275 3.67 12.80 10.00
CA TYR A 275 2.78 13.83 9.49
C TYR A 275 2.66 15.02 10.44
N ASP A 276 2.32 16.18 9.91
CA ASP A 276 2.09 17.40 10.64
C ASP A 276 0.73 18.04 10.27
N HIS A 277 0.47 19.23 10.80
CA HIS A 277 -0.75 19.98 10.51
C HIS A 277 -0.92 20.42 9.05
N ALA A 278 0.16 20.43 8.26
CA ALA A 278 0.14 20.77 6.84
C ALA A 278 -0.15 19.55 5.95
N THR A 279 -0.09 18.34 6.50
CA THR A 279 -0.38 17.10 5.78
C THR A 279 -1.84 17.04 5.37
N THR A 280 -2.09 16.80 4.11
CA THR A 280 -3.44 16.82 3.52
C THR A 280 -4.12 15.46 3.56
N SER A 281 -5.45 15.44 3.37
CA SER A 281 -6.21 14.19 3.22
C SER A 281 -5.74 13.34 2.04
N GLU A 282 -5.27 13.98 0.96
CA GLU A 282 -4.73 13.29 -0.22
C GLU A 282 -3.44 12.53 0.11
N ASP A 283 -2.61 13.06 1.03
CA ASP A 283 -1.39 12.39 1.49
C ASP A 283 -1.74 11.12 2.29
N PHE A 284 -2.77 11.20 3.15
CA PHE A 284 -3.25 10.03 3.88
C PHE A 284 -3.89 8.99 2.96
N GLU A 285 -4.72 9.41 1.99
CA GLU A 285 -5.30 8.48 1.01
C GLU A 285 -4.21 7.77 0.19
N ALA A 286 -3.13 8.46 -0.18
CA ALA A 286 -2.01 7.85 -0.88
C ALA A 286 -1.33 6.76 -0.03
N MET A 287 -1.16 6.99 1.26
CA MET A 287 -0.60 6.02 2.19
C MET A 287 -1.58 4.86 2.47
N GLU A 288 -2.88 5.14 2.61
CA GLU A 288 -3.90 4.11 2.83
C GLU A 288 -3.98 3.11 1.67
N ARG A 289 -3.79 3.55 0.44
CA ARG A 289 -3.73 2.65 -0.74
C ARG A 289 -2.58 1.64 -0.66
N LEU A 290 -1.49 1.98 0.04
CA LEU A 290 -0.34 1.11 0.20
C LEU A 290 -0.57 0.01 1.24
N THR A 291 -1.49 0.22 2.19
CA THR A 291 -1.73 -0.72 3.30
C THR A 291 -2.06 -2.12 2.80
N LEU A 292 -2.88 -2.21 1.76
CA LEU A 292 -3.30 -3.50 1.21
C LEU A 292 -2.11 -4.28 0.60
N SER A 293 -1.21 -3.58 -0.09
CA SER A 293 -0.01 -4.19 -0.68
C SER A 293 1.00 -4.69 0.36
N LEU A 294 0.92 -4.18 1.59
CA LEU A 294 1.79 -4.57 2.70
C LEU A 294 1.26 -5.74 3.51
N VAL A 295 0.02 -6.18 3.26
CA VAL A 295 -0.57 -7.34 3.97
C VAL A 295 0.31 -8.57 3.83
N GLY A 296 0.69 -9.15 4.97
CA GLY A 296 1.57 -10.32 5.01
C GLY A 296 3.08 -10.01 4.98
N HIS A 297 3.49 -8.78 4.71
CA HIS A 297 4.89 -8.35 4.68
C HIS A 297 5.24 -7.44 5.85
N ALA A 298 4.54 -6.31 5.99
CA ALA A 298 4.85 -5.30 6.99
C ALA A 298 3.60 -4.50 7.36
N ARG A 299 3.66 -3.75 8.45
CA ARG A 299 2.63 -2.82 8.88
C ARG A 299 3.08 -1.39 8.64
N ILE A 300 2.15 -0.53 8.21
CA ILE A 300 2.36 0.91 8.16
C ILE A 300 1.57 1.57 9.30
N VAL A 301 2.23 2.46 10.01
CA VAL A 301 1.64 3.30 11.07
C VAL A 301 1.99 4.76 10.84
N LYS A 302 1.22 5.67 11.42
CA LYS A 302 1.47 7.11 11.30
C LYS A 302 1.68 7.73 12.67
N THR A 303 2.40 8.85 12.71
CA THR A 303 2.66 9.58 13.95
C THR A 303 2.88 11.07 13.72
N SER A 304 2.45 11.86 14.68
CA SER A 304 2.81 13.28 14.86
C SER A 304 3.66 13.50 16.12
N SER A 305 4.10 12.41 16.78
CA SER A 305 4.82 12.46 18.06
C SER A 305 6.19 13.13 17.94
N ALA A 306 6.42 14.19 18.71
CA ALA A 306 7.71 14.87 18.78
C ALA A 306 8.82 13.94 19.33
N ALA A 307 8.49 13.06 20.29
CA ALA A 307 9.44 12.12 20.85
C ALA A 307 9.96 11.11 19.80
N LEU A 308 9.07 10.62 18.92
CA LEU A 308 9.48 9.76 17.81
C LEU A 308 10.27 10.54 16.75
N ALA A 309 9.88 11.79 16.47
CA ALA A 309 10.61 12.65 15.55
C ALA A 309 12.05 12.92 16.03
N GLU A 310 12.24 13.15 17.32
CA GLU A 310 13.56 13.29 17.93
C GLU A 310 14.36 11.99 17.86
N ARG A 311 13.78 10.86 18.25
CA ARG A 311 14.40 9.52 18.17
C ARG A 311 14.94 9.23 16.77
N PHE A 312 14.16 9.52 15.74
CA PHE A 312 14.50 9.26 14.35
C PHE A 312 15.10 10.47 13.62
N LYS A 313 15.45 11.54 14.33
CA LYS A 313 16.07 12.75 13.80
C LYS A 313 15.32 13.33 12.58
N ILE A 314 13.98 13.38 12.68
CA ILE A 314 13.12 13.91 11.63
C ILE A 314 13.13 15.44 11.70
N SER A 315 13.61 16.09 10.65
CA SER A 315 13.66 17.55 10.51
C SER A 315 12.71 18.10 9.44
N THR A 316 12.17 17.22 8.60
CA THR A 316 11.30 17.60 7.48
C THR A 316 10.03 16.75 7.50
N TRP A 317 8.89 17.36 7.22
CA TRP A 317 7.58 16.77 7.22
C TRP A 317 6.88 17.00 5.88
N PRO A 318 6.08 16.06 5.36
CA PRO A 318 5.93 14.68 5.85
C PRO A 318 7.20 13.84 5.60
N ARG A 319 7.35 12.73 6.35
CA ARG A 319 8.49 11.83 6.19
C ARG A 319 8.05 10.38 6.31
N LEU A 320 8.59 9.52 5.45
CA LEU A 320 8.40 8.07 5.50
C LEU A 320 9.72 7.38 5.79
N LEU A 321 9.69 6.42 6.70
CA LEU A 321 10.81 5.54 6.98
C LEU A 321 10.31 4.13 7.28
N VAL A 322 11.20 3.16 7.20
CA VAL A 322 10.98 1.79 7.69
C VAL A 322 11.92 1.52 8.85
N VAL A 323 11.41 0.89 9.88
CA VAL A 323 12.20 0.34 10.97
C VAL A 323 12.24 -1.17 10.80
N ARG A 324 13.44 -1.70 10.54
CA ARG A 324 13.68 -3.13 10.41
C ARG A 324 14.60 -3.58 11.54
N ASP A 325 14.09 -4.45 12.39
CA ASP A 325 14.88 -4.96 13.51
C ASP A 325 15.53 -3.86 14.34
N GLY A 326 14.78 -2.76 14.61
CA GLY A 326 15.24 -1.60 15.37
C GLY A 326 16.07 -0.58 14.59
N ARG A 327 16.35 -0.80 13.30
CA ARG A 327 17.16 0.12 12.47
C ARG A 327 16.31 0.89 11.48
N PRO A 328 16.38 2.23 11.48
CA PRO A 328 15.64 3.03 10.53
C PRO A 328 16.33 3.09 9.16
N ASN A 329 15.52 3.01 8.10
CA ASN A 329 15.92 3.33 6.74
C ASN A 329 14.91 4.32 6.15
N TYR A 330 15.40 5.40 5.55
CA TYR A 330 14.58 6.55 5.17
C TYR A 330 14.24 6.50 3.68
N TYR A 331 13.00 6.82 3.35
CA TYR A 331 12.61 7.10 1.98
C TYR A 331 13.22 8.44 1.54
N ASN A 332 14.00 8.42 0.47
CA ASN A 332 14.85 9.57 0.10
C ASN A 332 14.14 10.66 -0.71
N ALA A 333 13.00 10.36 -1.33
CA ALA A 333 12.24 11.36 -2.05
C ALA A 333 11.41 12.20 -1.04
N LEU A 334 11.71 13.51 -1.00
CA LEU A 334 11.14 14.44 -0.02
C LEU A 334 10.03 15.32 -0.59
N ALA A 335 9.92 15.38 -1.92
CA ALA A 335 8.90 16.22 -2.51
C ALA A 335 7.51 15.63 -2.27
N PRO A 336 6.51 16.43 -1.88
CA PRO A 336 5.15 15.94 -1.62
C PRO A 336 4.56 15.15 -2.80
N LYS A 337 4.90 15.54 -4.03
CA LYS A 337 4.50 14.83 -5.24
C LYS A 337 5.01 13.39 -5.28
N ASP A 338 6.26 13.18 -4.89
CA ASP A 338 6.89 11.85 -4.91
C ASP A 338 6.36 10.97 -3.77
N MET A 339 5.99 11.59 -2.63
CA MET A 339 5.33 10.90 -1.52
C MET A 339 3.90 10.44 -1.85
N ARG A 340 3.22 11.12 -2.79
CA ARG A 340 1.87 10.75 -3.27
C ARG A 340 1.91 9.73 -4.41
N ASP A 341 3.07 9.52 -5.04
CA ASP A 341 3.21 8.48 -6.06
C ASP A 341 3.28 7.09 -5.41
N SER A 342 2.09 6.50 -5.21
CA SER A 342 1.96 5.18 -4.57
C SER A 342 2.80 4.09 -5.26
N ARG A 343 3.08 4.20 -6.57
CA ARG A 343 3.89 3.22 -7.30
C ARG A 343 5.36 3.33 -6.92
N GLN A 344 5.88 4.55 -6.87
CA GLN A 344 7.28 4.80 -6.51
C GLN A 344 7.51 4.45 -5.04
N VAL A 345 6.60 4.84 -4.15
CA VAL A 345 6.66 4.50 -2.73
C VAL A 345 6.59 2.99 -2.53
N LEU A 346 5.66 2.29 -3.20
CA LEU A 346 5.54 0.83 -3.12
C LEU A 346 6.78 0.13 -3.65
N SER A 347 7.34 0.59 -4.77
CA SER A 347 8.59 0.03 -5.31
C SER A 347 9.73 0.12 -4.30
N TRP A 348 9.88 1.26 -3.61
CA TRP A 348 10.86 1.38 -2.53
C TRP A 348 10.50 0.47 -1.34
N MET A 349 9.24 0.43 -0.90
CA MET A 349 8.81 -0.44 0.19
C MET A 349 9.14 -1.91 -0.09
N GLN A 350 8.97 -2.37 -1.33
CA GLN A 350 9.30 -3.74 -1.75
C GLN A 350 10.78 -4.07 -1.59
N THR A 351 11.67 -3.10 -1.73
CA THR A 351 13.11 -3.33 -1.50
C THR A 351 13.48 -3.48 -0.02
N VAL A 352 12.60 -3.04 0.89
CA VAL A 352 12.91 -2.95 2.33
C VAL A 352 11.85 -3.60 3.22
N TRP A 353 10.82 -4.26 2.69
CA TRP A 353 9.74 -4.84 3.49
C TRP A 353 10.05 -6.20 4.12
N LEU A 354 11.18 -6.81 3.74
CA LEU A 354 11.64 -8.03 4.39
C LEU A 354 12.45 -7.70 5.64
N PRO A 355 12.36 -8.51 6.70
CA PRO A 355 13.25 -8.39 7.85
C PRO A 355 14.70 -8.57 7.43
N VAL A 356 15.64 -8.27 8.34
CA VAL A 356 17.08 -8.42 8.08
C VAL A 356 17.43 -9.88 7.78
N VAL A 357 16.76 -10.81 8.47
CA VAL A 357 16.91 -12.26 8.27
C VAL A 357 15.54 -12.88 8.01
N PRO A 358 15.03 -12.80 6.78
CA PRO A 358 13.73 -13.36 6.44
C PRO A 358 13.74 -14.88 6.44
N GLU A 359 12.59 -15.49 6.68
CA GLU A 359 12.37 -16.89 6.33
C GLU A 359 12.40 -17.03 4.81
N LEU A 360 13.21 -17.95 4.31
CA LEU A 360 13.26 -18.22 2.88
C LEU A 360 12.05 -19.05 2.46
N THR A 361 11.30 -18.54 1.52
CA THR A 361 10.11 -19.18 0.94
C THR A 361 10.20 -19.18 -0.57
N ALA A 362 9.41 -19.98 -1.25
CA ALA A 362 9.36 -19.99 -2.71
C ALA A 362 9.00 -18.61 -3.32
N SER A 363 8.22 -17.81 -2.60
CA SER A 363 7.79 -16.48 -3.06
C SER A 363 8.86 -15.40 -2.95
N ASN A 364 9.74 -15.46 -1.92
CA ASN A 364 10.76 -14.44 -1.67
C ASN A 364 12.19 -14.88 -2.04
N ALA A 365 12.37 -16.15 -2.41
CA ALA A 365 13.69 -16.70 -2.73
C ALA A 365 14.43 -15.91 -3.79
N ARG A 366 13.72 -15.47 -4.83
CA ARG A 366 14.29 -14.65 -5.90
C ARG A 366 14.83 -13.31 -5.37
N ASP A 367 14.07 -12.63 -4.52
CA ASP A 367 14.45 -11.31 -3.99
C ASP A 367 15.60 -11.42 -2.98
N VAL A 368 15.64 -12.52 -2.21
CA VAL A 368 16.66 -12.78 -1.20
C VAL A 368 17.98 -13.23 -1.84
N MET A 369 17.92 -14.11 -2.85
CA MET A 369 19.10 -14.84 -3.37
C MET A 369 19.67 -14.24 -4.65
N ASN A 370 18.92 -13.45 -5.41
CA ASN A 370 19.31 -12.97 -6.74
C ASN A 370 20.58 -12.09 -6.70
N GLY A 371 21.66 -12.60 -7.30
CA GLY A 371 22.94 -11.88 -7.44
C GLY A 371 23.67 -11.56 -6.14
N LYS A 372 23.34 -12.24 -5.04
CA LYS A 372 23.92 -12.01 -3.71
C LYS A 372 24.61 -13.28 -3.18
N TYR A 373 25.64 -13.09 -2.36
CA TYR A 373 26.05 -14.15 -1.45
C TYR A 373 24.99 -14.30 -0.35
N VAL A 374 24.55 -15.50 -0.06
CA VAL A 374 23.52 -15.72 0.97
C VAL A 374 24.08 -16.57 2.10
N VAL A 375 23.97 -16.02 3.31
CA VAL A 375 24.18 -16.78 4.55
C VAL A 375 22.84 -17.38 4.95
N LEU A 376 22.72 -18.71 4.81
CA LEU A 376 21.47 -19.42 5.06
C LEU A 376 21.55 -20.18 6.38
N GLY A 377 20.74 -19.77 7.37
CA GLY A 377 20.59 -20.51 8.62
C GLY A 377 19.55 -21.62 8.45
N ILE A 378 19.94 -22.86 8.75
CA ILE A 378 19.02 -24.00 8.76
C ILE A 378 18.60 -24.22 10.21
N LEU A 379 17.34 -23.92 10.51
CA LEU A 379 16.79 -23.95 11.87
C LEU A 379 15.66 -24.97 11.93
N SER A 380 15.38 -25.53 13.10
CA SER A 380 14.27 -26.46 13.32
C SER A 380 13.26 -25.85 14.30
N ARG A 381 12.01 -25.67 13.86
CA ARG A 381 10.92 -25.17 14.73
C ARG A 381 10.50 -26.17 15.81
N HIS A 382 10.81 -27.44 15.65
CA HIS A 382 10.50 -28.46 16.67
C HIS A 382 11.30 -28.27 17.96
N ARG A 383 12.44 -27.59 17.90
CA ARG A 383 13.28 -27.25 19.06
C ARG A 383 13.08 -25.78 19.42
N SER A 384 11.97 -25.46 20.07
CA SER A 384 11.52 -24.08 20.25
C SER A 384 12.56 -23.14 20.88
N ASP A 385 13.27 -23.60 21.90
CA ASP A 385 14.24 -22.76 22.65
C ASP A 385 15.52 -22.54 21.83
N ASP A 386 16.04 -23.61 21.23
CA ASP A 386 17.21 -23.57 20.34
C ASP A 386 16.90 -22.71 19.10
N PHE A 387 15.69 -22.84 18.52
CA PHE A 387 15.24 -22.06 17.38
C PHE A 387 15.25 -20.55 17.66
N ILE A 388 14.69 -20.13 18.79
CA ILE A 388 14.63 -18.72 19.17
C ILE A 388 16.05 -18.17 19.37
N LEU A 389 16.91 -18.95 20.02
CA LEU A 389 18.30 -18.55 20.29
C LEU A 389 19.09 -18.44 18.99
N ALA A 390 19.07 -19.48 18.16
CA ALA A 390 19.80 -19.52 16.89
C ALA A 390 19.31 -18.45 15.90
N LYS A 391 17.98 -18.21 15.81
CA LYS A 391 17.43 -17.12 15.01
C LYS A 391 17.94 -15.76 15.50
N ARG A 392 18.02 -15.54 16.80
CA ARG A 392 18.54 -14.31 17.40
C ARG A 392 20.03 -14.13 17.12
N GLU A 393 20.84 -15.20 17.23
CA GLU A 393 22.26 -15.16 16.93
C GLU A 393 22.54 -14.85 15.46
N LEU A 394 21.83 -15.50 14.54
CA LEU A 394 21.91 -15.21 13.12
C LEU A 394 21.53 -13.77 12.81
N LYS A 395 20.49 -13.25 13.46
CA LYS A 395 20.08 -11.85 13.33
C LYS A 395 21.16 -10.89 13.85
N ASN A 396 21.76 -11.17 14.99
CA ASN A 396 22.83 -10.35 15.55
C ASN A 396 24.05 -10.34 14.62
N ALA A 397 24.43 -11.48 14.08
CA ALA A 397 25.53 -11.59 13.11
C ALA A 397 25.23 -10.78 11.83
N ALA A 398 24.00 -10.83 11.32
CA ALA A 398 23.58 -10.06 10.17
C ALA A 398 23.64 -8.54 10.45
N LEU A 399 23.19 -8.12 11.62
CA LEU A 399 23.22 -6.71 12.03
C LEU A 399 24.65 -6.21 12.20
N GLU A 400 25.53 -6.99 12.82
CA GLU A 400 26.96 -6.66 12.96
C GLU A 400 27.65 -6.56 11.60
N TRP A 401 27.35 -7.49 10.68
CA TRP A 401 27.84 -7.42 9.30
C TRP A 401 27.41 -6.12 8.62
N MET A 402 26.14 -5.76 8.71
CA MET A 402 25.63 -4.52 8.11
C MET A 402 26.29 -3.27 8.70
N ASP A 403 26.55 -3.24 10.01
CA ASP A 403 27.27 -2.14 10.65
C ASP A 403 28.69 -2.02 10.12
N LYS A 404 29.38 -3.15 10.02
CA LYS A 404 30.74 -3.18 9.47
C LYS A 404 30.78 -2.71 8.03
N GLN A 405 29.82 -3.12 7.20
CA GLN A 405 29.71 -2.62 5.82
C GLN A 405 29.44 -1.13 5.77
N THR A 406 28.55 -0.63 6.64
CA THR A 406 28.25 0.81 6.74
C THR A 406 29.50 1.62 7.16
N GLN A 407 30.27 1.11 8.12
CA GLN A 407 31.51 1.75 8.55
C GLN A 407 32.56 1.79 7.42
N LEU A 408 32.74 0.67 6.71
CA LEU A 408 33.65 0.58 5.57
C LEU A 408 33.23 1.56 4.43
N PHE A 409 31.96 1.65 4.16
CA PHE A 409 31.42 2.60 3.17
C PHE A 409 31.68 4.05 3.59
N GLN A 410 31.48 4.38 4.88
CA GLN A 410 31.76 5.73 5.38
C GLN A 410 33.24 6.06 5.31
N LEU A 411 34.12 5.09 5.63
CA LEU A 411 35.56 5.26 5.53
C LEU A 411 35.99 5.52 4.07
N GLU A 412 35.58 4.67 3.14
CA GLU A 412 35.85 4.84 1.71
C GLU A 412 35.35 6.20 1.18
N ARG A 413 34.16 6.61 1.62
CA ARG A 413 33.60 7.92 1.27
C ARG A 413 34.44 9.07 1.82
N GLN A 414 34.97 8.92 3.03
CA GLN A 414 35.82 9.93 3.64
C GLN A 414 37.17 10.02 2.88
N GLU A 415 37.80 8.91 2.59
CA GLU A 415 39.04 8.84 1.82
C GLU A 415 38.90 9.54 0.45
N LEU A 416 37.78 9.30 -0.24
CA LEU A 416 37.51 9.97 -1.52
C LEU A 416 37.27 11.47 -1.37
N ARG A 417 36.69 11.92 -0.25
CA ARG A 417 36.55 13.36 0.07
C ARG A 417 37.90 14.01 0.34
N ASP A 418 38.73 13.36 1.11
CA ASP A 418 40.06 13.84 1.47
C ASP A 418 40.95 13.89 0.23
N ALA A 419 40.88 12.90 -0.63
CA ALA A 419 41.56 12.90 -1.93
C ALA A 419 41.10 14.04 -2.86
N LYS A 420 39.79 14.32 -2.85
CA LYS A 420 39.23 15.46 -3.60
C LYS A 420 39.73 16.78 -3.03
N GLN A 421 39.74 16.94 -1.72
CA GLN A 421 40.17 18.13 -1.04
C GLN A 421 41.66 18.40 -1.31
N LEU A 422 42.51 17.36 -1.22
CA LEU A 422 43.92 17.47 -1.55
C LEU A 422 44.16 17.95 -2.98
N ARG A 423 43.40 17.45 -3.98
CA ARG A 423 43.50 17.94 -5.36
C ARG A 423 43.06 19.39 -5.53
N ILE A 424 42.13 19.87 -4.72
CA ILE A 424 41.69 21.27 -4.71
C ILE A 424 42.83 22.13 -4.18
N GLU A 425 43.47 21.75 -3.06
CA GLU A 425 44.58 22.44 -2.44
C GLU A 425 45.81 22.48 -3.37
N GLU A 426 46.17 21.35 -3.96
CA GLU A 426 47.27 21.28 -4.94
C GLU A 426 47.04 22.15 -6.18
N ALA A 427 45.79 22.28 -6.65
CA ALA A 427 45.47 23.12 -7.80
C ALA A 427 45.46 24.61 -7.44
N ASP A 428 45.06 24.93 -6.22
CA ASP A 428 45.10 26.31 -5.69
C ASP A 428 46.52 26.77 -5.47
N ASP A 429 47.40 25.96 -4.87
CA ASP A 429 48.81 26.22 -4.65
C ASP A 429 49.58 26.44 -5.95
N ARG A 430 49.17 25.80 -7.04
CA ARG A 430 49.76 26.01 -8.38
C ARG A 430 49.11 27.12 -9.19
N ASP A 431 48.13 27.84 -8.63
CA ASP A 431 47.29 28.84 -9.31
C ASP A 431 46.67 28.33 -10.64
N ASP A 432 46.43 27.01 -10.73
CA ASP A 432 45.82 26.41 -11.91
C ASP A 432 44.28 26.44 -11.80
N GLN A 433 43.71 27.52 -12.30
CA GLN A 433 42.26 27.75 -12.31
C GLN A 433 41.46 26.68 -13.06
N ARG A 434 42.06 26.00 -14.06
CA ARG A 434 41.41 24.93 -14.82
C ARG A 434 41.35 23.66 -14.00
N ALA A 435 42.45 23.26 -13.38
CA ALA A 435 42.52 22.11 -12.48
C ALA A 435 41.62 22.30 -11.24
N LEU A 436 41.59 23.52 -10.70
CA LEU A 436 40.77 23.89 -9.56
C LEU A 436 39.26 23.72 -9.86
N ARG A 437 38.80 24.20 -11.02
CA ARG A 437 37.39 24.01 -11.44
C ARG A 437 37.06 22.53 -11.67
N ALA A 438 37.99 21.78 -12.29
CA ALA A 438 37.81 20.34 -12.51
C ALA A 438 37.70 19.57 -11.19
N ALA A 439 38.58 19.86 -10.24
CA ALA A 439 38.56 19.22 -8.90
C ALA A 439 37.28 19.57 -8.12
N LYS A 440 36.85 20.84 -8.11
CA LYS A 440 35.59 21.26 -7.46
C LYS A 440 34.36 20.55 -8.05
N ASN A 441 34.32 20.39 -9.36
CA ASN A 441 33.19 19.73 -10.06
C ASN A 441 33.24 18.20 -10.02
N MET A 442 34.30 17.58 -9.54
CA MET A 442 34.43 16.13 -9.41
C MET A 442 33.36 15.58 -8.47
N ARG A 443 32.51 14.70 -8.97
CA ARG A 443 31.51 13.97 -8.15
C ARG A 443 32.18 12.78 -7.48
N ILE A 444 31.96 12.66 -6.19
CA ILE A 444 32.38 11.47 -5.43
C ILE A 444 31.32 10.40 -5.66
N THR A 445 31.69 9.36 -6.42
CA THR A 445 30.82 8.24 -6.70
C THR A 445 31.52 6.98 -6.20
N ILE A 446 30.92 6.29 -5.26
CA ILE A 446 31.36 4.95 -4.83
C ILE A 446 30.63 3.97 -5.72
N ARG A 447 31.35 3.09 -6.41
CA ARG A 447 30.77 2.04 -7.22
C ARG A 447 30.45 0.86 -6.30
N GLU A 448 29.16 0.66 -6.06
CA GLU A 448 28.66 -0.50 -5.32
C GLU A 448 28.60 -1.77 -6.19
N ASP A 449 28.59 -1.58 -7.52
CA ASP A 449 28.36 -2.66 -8.50
C ASP A 449 29.46 -3.72 -8.53
N ASP A 450 30.68 -3.39 -8.06
CA ASP A 450 31.81 -4.31 -8.06
C ASP A 450 31.86 -5.22 -6.80
N LYS A 451 30.99 -5.00 -5.82
CA LYS A 451 30.94 -5.78 -4.56
C LYS A 451 29.65 -6.60 -4.51
N LYS A 452 29.77 -7.94 -4.56
CA LYS A 452 28.62 -8.82 -4.31
C LYS A 452 28.02 -8.50 -2.94
N GLN A 453 26.73 -8.25 -2.90
CA GLN A 453 26.01 -8.01 -1.66
C GLN A 453 25.84 -9.33 -0.88
N VAL A 454 25.88 -9.26 0.44
CA VAL A 454 25.61 -10.41 1.31
C VAL A 454 24.19 -10.28 1.85
N GLY A 455 23.35 -11.28 1.60
CA GLY A 455 22.04 -11.45 2.19
C GLY A 455 22.07 -12.46 3.32
N PHE A 456 21.10 -12.37 4.24
CA PHE A 456 20.91 -13.34 5.31
C PHE A 456 19.48 -13.85 5.22
N ALA A 457 19.31 -15.15 5.42
CA ALA A 457 18.00 -15.79 5.46
C ALA A 457 18.06 -17.03 6.34
N TRP A 458 16.91 -17.55 6.73
CA TRP A 458 16.82 -18.82 7.39
C TRP A 458 15.75 -19.69 6.75
N VAL A 459 15.89 -21.01 6.87
CA VAL A 459 14.90 -22.00 6.43
C VAL A 459 14.55 -22.94 7.57
N ASP A 460 13.32 -23.42 7.59
CA ASP A 460 12.92 -24.53 8.44
C ASP A 460 13.48 -25.83 7.87
N GLY A 461 14.49 -26.39 8.55
CA GLY A 461 15.19 -27.58 8.11
C GLY A 461 14.30 -28.81 7.97
N ASP A 462 13.29 -28.92 8.83
CA ASP A 462 12.36 -30.07 8.80
C ASP A 462 11.42 -29.98 7.58
N PHE A 463 10.95 -28.77 7.26
CA PHE A 463 10.07 -28.54 6.10
C PHE A 463 10.83 -28.64 4.77
N TRP A 464 12.06 -28.13 4.71
CA TRP A 464 12.88 -28.09 3.51
C TRP A 464 13.93 -29.19 3.42
N GLU A 465 13.85 -30.26 4.23
CA GLU A 465 14.82 -31.35 4.31
C GLU A 465 15.20 -31.90 2.94
N ARG A 466 14.21 -32.23 2.12
CA ARG A 466 14.43 -32.80 0.78
C ARG A 466 15.20 -31.84 -0.13
N TRP A 467 14.85 -30.56 -0.15
CA TRP A 467 15.51 -29.54 -0.95
C TRP A 467 16.95 -29.33 -0.48
N LEU A 468 17.18 -29.24 0.82
CA LEU A 468 18.52 -29.10 1.40
C LEU A 468 19.41 -30.29 1.06
N ARG A 469 18.85 -31.49 1.09
CA ARG A 469 19.59 -32.72 0.73
C ARG A 469 19.91 -32.78 -0.76
N THR A 470 18.97 -32.42 -1.62
CA THR A 470 19.17 -32.49 -3.08
C THR A 470 20.04 -31.37 -3.63
N THR A 471 19.92 -30.17 -3.09
CA THR A 471 20.62 -28.98 -3.61
C THR A 471 22.00 -28.79 -2.98
N TYR A 472 22.12 -29.04 -1.68
CA TYR A 472 23.36 -28.77 -0.92
C TYR A 472 24.01 -30.02 -0.30
N GLY A 473 23.40 -31.20 -0.46
CA GLY A 473 23.89 -32.43 0.16
C GLY A 473 23.82 -32.44 1.69
N ILE A 474 22.93 -31.65 2.29
CA ILE A 474 22.86 -31.46 3.73
C ILE A 474 21.81 -32.37 4.33
N ASP A 475 22.24 -33.12 5.36
CA ASP A 475 21.35 -33.90 6.20
C ASP A 475 21.02 -33.11 7.48
N VAL A 476 19.77 -32.76 7.64
CA VAL A 476 19.25 -31.93 8.75
C VAL A 476 19.34 -32.67 10.09
N SER A 477 19.38 -33.99 10.07
CA SER A 477 19.51 -34.82 11.29
C SER A 477 20.80 -34.55 12.10
N ASN A 478 21.80 -33.92 11.50
CA ASN A 478 23.11 -33.64 12.13
C ASN A 478 23.18 -32.30 12.90
N GLY A 479 22.04 -31.63 13.14
CA GLY A 479 21.97 -30.38 13.91
C GLY A 479 21.91 -29.12 13.05
N GLU A 480 21.80 -27.98 13.71
CA GLU A 480 21.73 -26.67 13.08
C GLU A 480 23.04 -26.30 12.37
N ARG A 481 22.92 -25.70 11.16
CA ARG A 481 24.08 -25.33 10.34
C ARG A 481 23.87 -23.98 9.70
N VAL A 482 24.97 -23.26 9.50
CA VAL A 482 25.02 -22.05 8.70
C VAL A 482 25.80 -22.33 7.43
N ILE A 483 25.22 -21.98 6.28
CA ILE A 483 25.84 -22.19 4.97
C ILE A 483 26.00 -20.83 4.31
N ILE A 484 27.14 -20.66 3.66
CA ILE A 484 27.39 -19.51 2.79
C ILE A 484 27.41 -20.04 1.36
N ASN A 485 26.47 -19.62 0.55
CA ASN A 485 26.38 -20.04 -0.86
C ASN A 485 26.81 -18.90 -1.79
N ASP A 486 27.67 -19.24 -2.76
CA ASP A 486 28.20 -18.34 -3.78
C ASP A 486 27.53 -18.55 -5.17
N GLU A 487 26.72 -19.59 -5.33
CA GLU A 487 26.13 -19.89 -6.62
C GLU A 487 24.84 -19.10 -6.88
N ASP A 488 24.76 -18.49 -8.07
CA ASP A 488 23.53 -17.95 -8.60
C ASP A 488 22.51 -19.10 -8.73
N VAL A 489 21.54 -19.17 -7.84
CA VAL A 489 20.38 -20.03 -8.01
C VAL A 489 19.55 -19.43 -9.12
N SER A 490 19.92 -19.71 -10.37
CA SER A 490 19.30 -19.19 -11.58
C SER A 490 17.93 -19.81 -11.88
N ASP A 491 17.52 -20.83 -11.12
CA ASP A 491 16.24 -21.52 -11.36
C ASP A 491 15.35 -21.58 -10.11
N PRO A 492 14.45 -20.58 -9.93
CA PRO A 492 13.46 -20.62 -8.82
C PRO A 492 12.42 -21.74 -9.01
N LEU A 493 12.36 -22.42 -10.16
CA LEU A 493 11.45 -23.54 -10.42
C LEU A 493 11.92 -24.85 -9.75
N ALA A 494 13.18 -24.94 -9.32
CA ALA A 494 13.66 -26.07 -8.53
C ALA A 494 13.03 -26.15 -7.12
N MET A 495 12.35 -25.09 -6.67
CA MET A 495 11.60 -25.04 -5.42
C MET A 495 10.15 -25.52 -5.54
N THR A 496 9.70 -25.97 -6.71
CA THR A 496 8.37 -26.55 -6.85
C THR A 496 8.35 -27.98 -6.30
N LEU A 497 7.78 -28.12 -5.15
CA LEU A 497 7.23 -29.36 -4.62
C LEU A 497 5.72 -29.32 -4.63
#